data_8c141f718dd0c0556d04e02bd9636565
#
_entry.id   8c141f718dd0c0556d04e02bd9636565
#
_cell.length_a   1.000
_cell.length_b   1.000
_cell.length_c   1.000
_cell.angle_alpha   90.00
_cell.angle_beta   90.00
_cell.angle_gamma   90.00
#
_symmetry.space_group_name_H-M   'P 1'
#
loop_
_entity.id
_entity.type
_entity.pdbx_description
1 polymer ?
#
loop_
_entity_poly.entity_id
_entity_poly.type
_entity_poly.pdbx_seq_one_letter_code
_entity_poly.pdbx_strand_id
1 'polypeptide(L)'
;MAQKDSKAKHKTVFSKDSLSFLKAYINTASPVGFESSGQKVWLNYIKDYVDTTFTDPYGTAVGVINPDAPFRVVIEAHADEISWFVNYINDQGLIYLKRNGGVDHQIAPAMRVIIHGRKGPVKAVFGWPAIHTRHSSPDAKEPQPKPDNLFLDCGARNKKEVEALGIHIGSVVTYQDGFDELANNYFIGRAMDNRVGGFMIAEVARLIKQNKSKLPFGLYVVNAVQEEIGLRGAEMIARRIKPNIAIVTDVTHDTTTPMINKIIEGDIACGKGPALAYAPAIHNKLLSFVEGVADKKKIPVQWRTLSRSTGTDTDSFAYANDGCPSVLISIPLRYMHTTVEMLHRNDIENTIRLMYETVTALTPATNLRYL
;
A
#
# COMPACT_ATOMS: atom_id res chain seq x y z
N MET A 1 -46.43 -13.71 -4.87
CA MET A 1 -45.47 -14.64 -4.24
C MET A 1 -44.14 -13.89 -4.13
N ALA A 2 -43.81 -13.43 -2.92
CA ALA A 2 -42.59 -12.67 -2.70
C ALA A 2 -41.42 -13.66 -2.54
N GLN A 3 -40.45 -13.54 -3.41
CA GLN A 3 -39.21 -14.29 -3.39
C GLN A 3 -38.40 -13.81 -2.15
N LYS A 4 -38.29 -14.67 -1.13
CA LYS A 4 -37.41 -14.43 0.01
C LYS A 4 -35.97 -14.61 -0.45
N ASP A 5 -35.29 -13.51 -0.72
CA ASP A 5 -33.84 -13.49 -0.85
C ASP A 5 -33.20 -13.89 0.50
N SER A 6 -32.79 -15.14 0.59
CA SER A 6 -31.91 -15.61 1.65
C SER A 6 -30.51 -15.09 1.40
N LYS A 7 -30.25 -13.82 1.72
CA LYS A 7 -28.87 -13.30 1.84
C LYS A 7 -28.20 -14.07 2.98
N ALA A 8 -27.40 -15.07 2.64
CA ALA A 8 -26.47 -15.67 3.57
C ALA A 8 -25.64 -14.51 4.15
N LYS A 9 -25.83 -14.23 5.43
CA LYS A 9 -25.01 -13.23 6.15
C LYS A 9 -23.59 -13.78 6.21
N HIS A 10 -22.78 -13.47 5.22
CA HIS A 10 -21.33 -13.65 5.37
C HIS A 10 -20.91 -12.84 6.60
N LYS A 11 -20.31 -13.51 7.60
CA LYS A 11 -19.71 -12.80 8.73
C LYS A 11 -18.70 -11.81 8.13
N THR A 12 -18.87 -10.51 8.42
CA THR A 12 -17.91 -9.48 7.99
C THR A 12 -16.52 -9.87 8.47
N VAL A 13 -15.53 -9.72 7.62
CA VAL A 13 -14.12 -9.89 7.96
C VAL A 13 -13.68 -8.81 8.95
N PHE A 14 -14.28 -7.62 8.85
CA PHE A 14 -14.00 -6.49 9.74
C PHE A 14 -14.63 -6.70 11.12
N SER A 15 -13.80 -6.99 12.11
CA SER A 15 -14.15 -6.81 13.52
C SER A 15 -13.95 -5.34 13.94
N LYS A 16 -14.42 -4.99 15.15
CA LYS A 16 -14.14 -3.67 15.72
C LYS A 16 -12.63 -3.44 15.89
N ASP A 17 -11.91 -4.47 16.30
CA ASP A 17 -10.46 -4.41 16.50
C ASP A 17 -9.71 -4.28 15.16
N SER A 18 -10.15 -5.00 14.11
CA SER A 18 -9.63 -4.86 12.75
C SER A 18 -9.76 -3.43 12.25
N LEU A 19 -10.93 -2.81 12.40
CA LEU A 19 -11.12 -1.42 11.95
C LEU A 19 -10.27 -0.44 12.77
N SER A 20 -10.13 -0.67 14.08
CA SER A 20 -9.26 0.14 14.93
C SER A 20 -7.79 0.03 14.51
N PHE A 21 -7.34 -1.18 14.16
CA PHE A 21 -6.00 -1.42 13.64
C PHE A 21 -5.81 -0.71 12.28
N LEU A 22 -6.74 -0.85 11.33
CA LEU A 22 -6.66 -0.18 10.03
C LEU A 22 -6.51 1.34 10.20
N LYS A 23 -7.36 1.96 11.03
CA LYS A 23 -7.30 3.41 11.32
C LYS A 23 -5.97 3.82 11.94
N ALA A 24 -5.49 3.08 12.93
CA ALA A 24 -4.22 3.37 13.58
C ALA A 24 -3.04 3.22 12.59
N TYR A 25 -3.08 2.19 11.76
CA TYR A 25 -2.03 1.88 10.79
C TYR A 25 -1.96 2.95 9.69
N ILE A 26 -3.07 3.31 9.05
CA ILE A 26 -3.12 4.37 8.02
C ILE A 26 -2.71 5.74 8.60
N ASN A 27 -3.15 6.06 9.82
CA ASN A 27 -2.86 7.37 10.44
C ASN A 27 -1.43 7.50 10.98
N THR A 28 -0.68 6.39 11.11
CA THR A 28 0.73 6.44 11.52
C THR A 28 1.61 6.66 10.29
N ALA A 29 2.44 7.69 10.29
CA ALA A 29 3.35 7.97 9.18
C ALA A 29 4.36 6.82 8.99
N SER A 30 4.59 6.46 7.72
CA SER A 30 5.50 5.40 7.29
C SER A 30 6.22 5.79 5.99
N PRO A 31 6.85 6.98 5.93
CA PRO A 31 7.45 7.45 4.69
C PRO A 31 8.61 6.55 4.25
N VAL A 32 8.79 6.42 2.94
CA VAL A 32 9.85 5.61 2.32
C VAL A 32 11.20 5.81 3.01
N GLY A 33 11.82 4.73 3.44
CA GLY A 33 13.10 4.72 4.16
C GLY A 33 13.00 5.07 5.66
N PHE A 34 11.79 5.35 6.16
CA PHE A 34 11.53 5.72 7.56
C PHE A 34 10.26 5.02 8.09
N GLU A 35 10.02 3.79 7.69
CA GLU A 35 8.79 3.02 7.93
C GLU A 35 8.64 2.52 9.37
N SER A 36 9.64 2.67 10.20
CA SER A 36 9.71 2.07 11.55
C SER A 36 8.48 2.32 12.43
N SER A 37 7.83 3.50 12.30
CA SER A 37 6.63 3.81 13.09
C SER A 37 5.43 2.98 12.64
N GLY A 38 5.18 2.89 11.34
CA GLY A 38 4.15 2.05 10.75
C GLY A 38 4.38 0.57 11.03
N GLN A 39 5.62 0.11 10.85
CA GLN A 39 6.02 -1.28 11.13
C GLN A 39 5.81 -1.68 12.60
N LYS A 40 6.04 -0.79 13.57
CA LYS A 40 5.73 -1.07 14.98
C LYS A 40 4.25 -1.29 15.22
N VAL A 41 3.38 -0.50 14.58
CA VAL A 41 1.92 -0.67 14.68
C VAL A 41 1.51 -2.02 14.09
N TRP A 42 2.05 -2.36 12.93
CA TRP A 42 1.77 -3.61 12.24
C TRP A 42 2.27 -4.83 13.04
N LEU A 43 3.51 -4.83 13.51
CA LEU A 43 4.08 -5.90 14.33
C LEU A 43 3.31 -6.10 15.64
N ASN A 44 2.88 -5.02 16.28
CA ASN A 44 2.06 -5.11 17.49
C ASN A 44 0.73 -5.80 17.26
N TYR A 45 0.15 -5.65 16.08
CA TYR A 45 -1.09 -6.33 15.74
C TYR A 45 -0.89 -7.80 15.35
N ILE A 46 0.07 -8.08 14.46
CA ILE A 46 0.22 -9.42 13.89
C ILE A 46 0.80 -10.45 14.87
N LYS A 47 1.62 -10.02 15.84
CA LYS A 47 2.32 -10.93 16.78
C LYS A 47 1.42 -11.94 17.49
N ASP A 48 0.16 -11.60 17.69
CA ASP A 48 -0.81 -12.47 18.38
C ASP A 48 -1.40 -13.55 17.44
N TYR A 49 -1.12 -13.47 16.13
CA TYR A 49 -1.69 -14.33 15.10
C TYR A 49 -0.64 -15.19 14.36
N VAL A 50 0.62 -15.05 14.69
CA VAL A 50 1.74 -15.80 14.11
C VAL A 50 2.56 -16.51 15.20
N ASP A 51 3.41 -17.45 14.81
CA ASP A 51 4.24 -18.19 15.77
C ASP A 51 5.51 -17.40 16.12
N THR A 52 6.06 -16.63 15.18
CA THR A 52 7.23 -15.77 15.40
C THR A 52 7.20 -14.55 14.49
N THR A 53 7.98 -13.52 14.85
CA THR A 53 8.20 -12.34 14.02
C THR A 53 9.67 -12.01 13.92
N PHE A 54 10.09 -11.42 12.80
CA PHE A 54 11.44 -10.85 12.66
C PHE A 54 11.41 -9.61 11.74
N THR A 55 12.49 -8.86 11.73
CA THR A 55 12.73 -7.79 10.77
C THR A 55 14.05 -8.00 10.05
N ASP A 56 14.19 -7.43 8.86
CA ASP A 56 15.48 -7.31 8.20
C ASP A 56 16.21 -6.01 8.64
N PRO A 57 17.46 -5.79 8.21
CA PRO A 57 18.19 -4.56 8.56
C PRO A 57 17.60 -3.27 8.03
N TYR A 58 16.75 -3.32 7.00
CA TYR A 58 16.05 -2.14 6.43
C TYR A 58 14.65 -1.95 7.00
N GLY A 59 14.17 -2.89 7.83
CA GLY A 59 12.91 -2.74 8.55
C GLY A 59 11.72 -3.45 7.92
N THR A 60 11.88 -4.27 6.87
CA THR A 60 10.84 -5.18 6.42
C THR A 60 10.40 -6.06 7.57
N ALA A 61 9.11 -6.03 7.90
CA ALA A 61 8.56 -6.81 9.01
C ALA A 61 7.91 -8.09 8.50
N VAL A 62 8.17 -9.19 9.19
CA VAL A 62 7.67 -10.52 8.81
C VAL A 62 7.07 -11.23 10.00
N GLY A 63 5.83 -11.72 9.82
CA GLY A 63 5.20 -12.69 10.71
C GLY A 63 5.26 -14.08 10.09
N VAL A 64 5.55 -15.13 10.87
CA VAL A 64 5.69 -16.49 10.34
C VAL A 64 4.79 -17.45 11.10
N ILE A 65 4.05 -18.28 10.35
CA ILE A 65 3.31 -19.44 10.84
C ILE A 65 4.01 -20.71 10.33
N ASN A 66 4.26 -21.68 11.18
CA ASN A 66 5.02 -22.90 10.91
C ASN A 66 6.46 -22.64 10.39
N PRO A 67 7.33 -21.96 11.15
CA PRO A 67 8.64 -21.53 10.70
C PRO A 67 9.58 -22.70 10.28
N ASP A 68 9.38 -23.90 10.84
CA ASP A 68 10.21 -25.08 10.59
C ASP A 68 9.83 -25.85 9.31
N ALA A 69 8.72 -25.48 8.66
CA ALA A 69 8.30 -26.16 7.43
C ALA A 69 9.23 -25.81 6.25
N PRO A 70 9.70 -26.82 5.49
CA PRO A 70 10.67 -26.60 4.40
C PRO A 70 10.05 -25.90 3.19
N PHE A 71 8.78 -26.11 2.92
CA PHE A 71 8.06 -25.42 1.86
C PHE A 71 7.55 -24.07 2.38
N ARG A 72 7.82 -22.98 1.67
CA ARG A 72 7.56 -21.61 2.12
C ARG A 72 6.66 -20.88 1.16
N VAL A 73 5.57 -20.36 1.68
CA VAL A 73 4.63 -19.49 0.96
C VAL A 73 4.71 -18.09 1.55
N VAL A 74 4.83 -17.10 0.70
CA VAL A 74 4.78 -15.68 1.09
C VAL A 74 3.43 -15.11 0.73
N ILE A 75 2.83 -14.32 1.63
CA ILE A 75 1.83 -13.29 1.31
C ILE A 75 2.46 -11.95 1.63
N GLU A 76 2.33 -10.97 0.74
CA GLU A 76 3.13 -9.76 0.83
C GLU A 76 2.32 -8.51 0.44
N ALA A 77 2.68 -7.38 1.06
CA ALA A 77 2.29 -6.01 0.72
C ALA A 77 3.35 -5.04 1.23
N HIS A 78 3.38 -3.81 0.71
CA HIS A 78 4.34 -2.83 1.18
C HIS A 78 3.82 -1.90 2.29
N ALA A 79 4.75 -1.43 3.11
CA ALA A 79 4.50 -0.65 4.31
C ALA A 79 4.76 0.84 4.14
N ASP A 80 5.50 1.20 3.10
CA ASP A 80 5.90 2.58 2.86
C ASP A 80 4.82 3.42 2.19
N GLU A 81 4.98 4.70 2.27
CA GLU A 81 4.17 5.72 1.61
C GLU A 81 5.06 6.78 0.97
N ILE A 82 4.63 7.33 -0.15
CA ILE A 82 5.27 8.46 -0.82
C ILE A 82 5.40 9.67 0.12
N SER A 83 6.47 10.43 -0.03
CA SER A 83 6.78 11.53 0.88
C SER A 83 7.72 12.55 0.23
N TRP A 84 8.18 13.52 1.00
CA TRP A 84 9.18 14.51 0.57
C TRP A 84 10.35 14.54 1.55
N PHE A 85 11.50 15.01 1.07
CA PHE A 85 12.64 15.38 1.89
C PHE A 85 12.80 16.89 1.96
N VAL A 86 13.10 17.43 3.14
CA VAL A 86 13.65 18.77 3.26
C VAL A 86 15.02 18.80 2.58
N ASN A 87 15.17 19.64 1.55
CA ASN A 87 16.37 19.76 0.75
C ASN A 87 17.16 21.05 1.02
N TYR A 88 16.46 22.16 1.27
CA TYR A 88 17.08 23.46 1.50
C TYR A 88 16.18 24.34 2.38
N ILE A 89 16.79 25.16 3.23
CA ILE A 89 16.09 26.13 4.08
C ILE A 89 16.73 27.49 3.80
N ASN A 90 15.92 28.46 3.33
CA ASN A 90 16.40 29.79 3.03
C ASN A 90 16.47 30.70 4.28
N ASP A 91 17.04 31.90 4.14
CA ASP A 91 17.21 32.83 5.25
C ASP A 91 15.88 33.38 5.79
N GLN A 92 14.80 33.32 5.00
CA GLN A 92 13.45 33.72 5.39
C GLN A 92 12.67 32.59 6.10
N GLY A 93 13.28 31.40 6.29
CA GLY A 93 12.63 30.26 6.95
C GLY A 93 11.74 29.41 6.03
N LEU A 94 11.74 29.66 4.73
CA LEU A 94 11.03 28.81 3.78
C LEU A 94 11.84 27.56 3.45
N ILE A 95 11.15 26.41 3.31
CA ILE A 95 11.73 25.07 3.23
C ILE A 95 11.45 24.49 1.83
N TYR A 96 12.51 24.20 1.08
CA TYR A 96 12.42 23.60 -0.26
C TYR A 96 12.66 22.10 -0.19
N LEU A 97 12.06 21.36 -1.13
CA LEU A 97 11.87 19.92 -1.01
C LEU A 97 12.44 19.14 -2.19
N LYS A 98 12.66 17.84 -1.96
CA LYS A 98 12.83 16.81 -3.00
C LYS A 98 11.80 15.71 -2.79
N ARG A 99 11.36 15.09 -3.88
CA ARG A 99 10.48 13.92 -3.85
C ARG A 99 11.17 12.74 -3.19
N ASN A 100 10.40 11.95 -2.47
CA ASN A 100 10.77 10.65 -1.93
C ASN A 100 9.69 9.64 -2.37
N GLY A 101 9.92 8.94 -3.47
CA GLY A 101 8.93 8.16 -4.19
C GLY A 101 8.14 8.96 -5.24
N GLY A 102 7.02 8.40 -5.68
CA GLY A 102 6.18 8.87 -6.79
C GLY A 102 5.23 10.03 -6.47
N VAL A 103 5.60 10.97 -5.60
CA VAL A 103 4.73 12.08 -5.17
C VAL A 103 4.33 12.98 -6.32
N ASP A 104 3.04 13.30 -6.43
CA ASP A 104 2.53 14.28 -7.38
C ASP A 104 2.74 15.71 -6.87
N HIS A 105 3.58 16.47 -7.58
CA HIS A 105 3.84 17.87 -7.25
C HIS A 105 2.69 18.81 -7.62
N GLN A 106 1.78 18.41 -8.50
CA GLN A 106 0.67 19.25 -8.95
C GLN A 106 -0.38 19.43 -7.87
N ILE A 107 -0.55 18.44 -6.98
CA ILE A 107 -1.52 18.52 -5.89
C ILE A 107 -0.94 19.17 -4.62
N ALA A 108 0.37 19.37 -4.54
CA ALA A 108 1.03 19.86 -3.34
C ALA A 108 0.63 21.30 -2.89
N PRO A 109 0.38 22.26 -3.80
CA PRO A 109 0.00 23.62 -3.40
C PRO A 109 -1.18 23.66 -2.42
N ALA A 110 -1.03 24.46 -1.36
CA ALA A 110 -2.01 24.67 -0.30
C ALA A 110 -2.32 23.45 0.60
N MET A 111 -1.60 22.33 0.44
CA MET A 111 -1.77 21.16 1.31
C MET A 111 -1.10 21.35 2.66
N ARG A 112 -1.70 20.75 3.69
CA ARG A 112 -1.12 20.65 5.03
C ARG A 112 -0.22 19.45 5.14
N VAL A 113 0.91 19.62 5.85
CA VAL A 113 1.92 18.55 6.00
C VAL A 113 2.44 18.49 7.43
N ILE A 114 3.08 17.37 7.72
CA ILE A 114 3.86 17.15 8.94
C ILE A 114 5.33 16.94 8.54
N ILE A 115 6.21 17.77 9.07
CA ILE A 115 7.66 17.61 8.94
C ILE A 115 8.14 16.80 10.16
N HIS A 116 8.77 15.67 9.92
CA HIS A 116 9.29 14.79 10.97
C HIS A 116 10.71 15.23 11.36
N GLY A 117 10.78 16.18 12.28
CA GLY A 117 12.04 16.72 12.80
C GLY A 117 12.59 15.94 13.99
N ARG A 118 13.86 16.21 14.36
CA ARG A 118 14.55 15.55 15.49
C ARG A 118 13.90 15.78 16.87
N LYS A 119 13.11 16.85 17.01
CA LYS A 119 12.37 17.18 18.25
C LYS A 119 10.92 16.73 18.21
N GLY A 120 10.52 16.01 17.16
CA GLY A 120 9.14 15.56 16.95
C GLY A 120 8.50 16.17 15.71
N PRO A 121 7.20 15.87 15.46
CA PRO A 121 6.47 16.33 14.29
C PRO A 121 6.17 17.84 14.38
N VAL A 122 6.37 18.54 13.26
CA VAL A 122 6.09 19.98 13.11
C VAL A 122 5.05 20.16 12.00
N LYS A 123 3.98 20.88 12.28
CA LYS A 123 2.97 21.22 11.26
C LYS A 123 3.52 22.31 10.32
N ALA A 124 3.24 22.14 9.02
CA ALA A 124 3.58 23.11 7.99
C ALA A 124 2.54 23.07 6.87
N VAL A 125 2.66 23.98 5.92
CA VAL A 125 1.81 24.05 4.74
C VAL A 125 2.68 24.23 3.50
N PHE A 126 2.24 23.68 2.36
CA PHE A 126 2.76 24.08 1.06
C PHE A 126 2.25 25.50 0.75
N GLY A 127 3.19 26.45 0.65
CA GLY A 127 2.87 27.81 0.22
C GLY A 127 2.55 27.86 -1.27
N TRP A 128 1.61 28.75 -1.64
CA TRP A 128 1.32 29.04 -3.03
C TRP A 128 0.85 30.48 -3.18
N PRO A 129 1.23 31.22 -4.24
CA PRO A 129 0.80 32.61 -4.44
C PRO A 129 -0.73 32.74 -4.47
N ALA A 130 -1.27 33.74 -3.79
CA ALA A 130 -2.68 34.05 -3.84
C ALA A 130 -3.13 34.38 -5.28
N ILE A 131 -4.38 34.04 -5.61
CA ILE A 131 -4.92 34.26 -6.96
C ILE A 131 -4.78 35.73 -7.42
N HIS A 132 -4.93 36.67 -6.49
CA HIS A 132 -4.81 38.12 -6.74
C HIS A 132 -3.42 38.60 -7.12
N THR A 133 -2.37 37.80 -6.77
CA THR A 133 -0.96 38.14 -7.03
C THR A 133 -0.34 37.31 -8.16
N ARG A 134 -1.03 36.26 -8.64
CA ARG A 134 -0.53 35.39 -9.72
C ARG A 134 -0.51 36.06 -11.08
N HIS A 135 -1.37 37.06 -11.28
CA HIS A 135 -1.54 37.79 -12.51
C HIS A 135 -1.12 39.28 -12.34
N SER A 136 0.08 39.50 -11.79
CA SER A 136 0.59 40.85 -11.51
C SER A 136 0.92 41.67 -12.77
N SER A 137 0.94 41.02 -13.96
CA SER A 137 1.04 41.70 -15.25
C SER A 137 0.12 41.04 -16.30
N PRO A 138 -0.34 41.76 -17.34
CA PRO A 138 -1.20 41.21 -18.41
C PRO A 138 -0.60 40.01 -19.15
N ASP A 139 0.74 39.94 -19.21
CA ASP A 139 1.49 38.87 -19.90
C ASP A 139 1.96 37.75 -18.96
N ALA A 140 1.66 37.80 -17.67
CA ALA A 140 2.06 36.79 -16.70
C ALA A 140 1.32 35.47 -16.96
N LYS A 141 2.08 34.44 -17.34
CA LYS A 141 1.52 33.08 -17.37
C LYS A 141 1.23 32.59 -15.96
N GLU A 142 0.12 31.91 -15.80
CA GLU A 142 -0.23 31.31 -14.50
C GLU A 142 0.91 30.36 -14.06
N PRO A 143 1.46 30.54 -12.84
CA PRO A 143 2.53 29.69 -12.37
C PRO A 143 2.04 28.25 -12.22
N GLN A 144 2.80 27.32 -12.78
CA GLN A 144 2.52 25.89 -12.64
C GLN A 144 3.35 25.32 -11.48
N PRO A 145 2.79 24.46 -10.62
CA PRO A 145 3.56 23.74 -9.62
C PRO A 145 4.66 22.90 -10.27
N LYS A 146 5.88 23.02 -9.76
CA LYS A 146 7.05 22.23 -10.16
C LYS A 146 7.85 21.87 -8.92
N PRO A 147 8.59 20.76 -8.91
CA PRO A 147 9.37 20.36 -7.73
C PRO A 147 10.34 21.45 -7.23
N ASP A 148 10.85 22.29 -8.12
CA ASP A 148 11.83 23.34 -7.82
C ASP A 148 11.22 24.66 -7.32
N ASN A 149 9.90 24.86 -7.49
CA ASN A 149 9.21 26.07 -7.01
C ASN A 149 8.26 25.81 -5.83
N LEU A 150 8.18 24.57 -5.35
CA LEU A 150 7.42 24.22 -4.16
C LEU A 150 8.22 24.50 -2.89
N PHE A 151 7.56 25.06 -1.89
CA PHE A 151 8.14 25.30 -0.59
C PHE A 151 7.12 25.09 0.52
N LEU A 152 7.66 24.80 1.72
CA LEU A 152 6.85 24.76 2.95
C LEU A 152 7.08 26.02 3.78
N ASP A 153 6.02 26.39 4.48
CA ASP A 153 6.02 27.40 5.52
C ASP A 153 5.53 26.75 6.83
N CYS A 154 6.36 26.80 7.86
CA CYS A 154 6.04 26.35 9.22
C CYS A 154 5.84 27.51 10.21
N GLY A 155 5.73 28.74 9.72
CA GLY A 155 5.57 29.95 10.53
C GLY A 155 6.87 30.49 11.15
N ALA A 156 8.02 29.92 10.82
CA ALA A 156 9.32 30.41 11.27
C ALA A 156 9.76 31.64 10.45
N ARG A 157 10.38 32.62 11.11
CA ARG A 157 10.77 33.89 10.48
C ARG A 157 12.15 33.85 9.80
N ASN A 158 12.93 32.84 10.10
CA ASN A 158 14.28 32.65 9.56
C ASN A 158 14.76 31.20 9.74
N LYS A 159 15.86 30.87 9.08
CA LYS A 159 16.48 29.53 9.12
C LYS A 159 16.77 29.03 10.54
N LYS A 160 17.26 29.91 11.46
CA LYS A 160 17.57 29.51 12.82
C LYS A 160 16.34 29.06 13.61
N GLU A 161 15.20 29.70 13.38
CA GLU A 161 13.92 29.28 13.98
C GLU A 161 13.46 27.93 13.44
N VAL A 162 13.59 27.68 12.13
CA VAL A 162 13.30 26.37 11.53
C VAL A 162 14.17 25.27 12.18
N GLU A 163 15.46 25.50 12.27
CA GLU A 163 16.42 24.56 12.90
C GLU A 163 16.11 24.37 14.41
N ALA A 164 15.68 25.42 15.09
CA ALA A 164 15.28 25.36 16.50
C ALA A 164 14.05 24.48 16.74
N LEU A 165 13.15 24.33 15.75
CA LEU A 165 12.04 23.36 15.77
C LEU A 165 12.50 21.91 15.59
N GLY A 166 13.77 21.67 15.27
CA GLY A 166 14.33 20.35 15.02
C GLY A 166 14.26 19.92 13.55
N ILE A 167 13.83 20.79 12.65
CA ILE A 167 13.82 20.55 11.21
C ILE A 167 15.24 20.68 10.67
N HIS A 168 15.65 19.76 9.82
CA HIS A 168 16.97 19.74 9.19
C HIS A 168 16.91 19.23 7.76
N ILE A 169 17.98 19.40 7.00
CA ILE A 169 18.13 18.78 5.67
C ILE A 169 18.04 17.26 5.84
N GLY A 170 17.15 16.62 5.07
CA GLY A 170 16.83 15.20 5.18
C GLY A 170 15.67 14.86 6.12
N SER A 171 15.06 15.84 6.82
CA SER A 171 13.76 15.61 7.49
C SER A 171 12.73 15.15 6.46
N VAL A 172 12.00 14.08 6.76
CA VAL A 172 10.92 13.60 5.89
C VAL A 172 9.62 14.36 6.15
N VAL A 173 8.79 14.48 5.12
CA VAL A 173 7.54 15.23 5.17
C VAL A 173 6.41 14.38 4.60
N THR A 174 5.33 14.22 5.37
CA THR A 174 4.12 13.52 4.94
C THR A 174 2.93 14.48 4.90
N TYR A 175 1.93 14.17 4.07
CA TYR A 175 0.66 14.88 4.11
C TYR A 175 -0.03 14.63 5.46
N GLN A 176 -0.85 15.59 5.91
CA GLN A 176 -1.52 15.52 7.21
C GLN A 176 -2.80 14.68 7.16
N ASP A 177 -3.35 14.42 5.98
CA ASP A 177 -4.62 13.74 5.81
C ASP A 177 -4.57 12.33 6.41
N GLY A 178 -5.67 11.94 7.06
CA GLY A 178 -5.81 10.65 7.72
C GLY A 178 -6.94 9.82 7.13
N PHE A 179 -7.20 8.66 7.76
CA PHE A 179 -8.29 7.77 7.41
C PHE A 179 -9.65 8.40 7.75
N ASP A 180 -10.59 8.34 6.81
CA ASP A 180 -11.99 8.70 7.02
C ASP A 180 -12.93 7.74 6.27
N GLU A 181 -14.21 7.77 6.63
CA GLU A 181 -15.26 6.94 6.04
C GLU A 181 -16.25 7.82 5.27
N LEU A 182 -16.50 7.47 4.01
CA LEU A 182 -17.46 8.17 3.15
C LEU A 182 -18.73 7.32 2.94
N ALA A 183 -19.72 7.93 2.29
CA ALA A 183 -20.95 7.25 1.91
C ALA A 183 -20.69 5.98 1.10
N ASN A 184 -21.62 5.03 1.12
CA ASN A 184 -21.60 3.78 0.35
C ASN A 184 -20.38 2.88 0.62
N ASN A 185 -19.89 2.86 1.87
CA ASN A 185 -18.77 2.03 2.31
C ASN A 185 -17.43 2.35 1.63
N TYR A 186 -17.20 3.58 1.20
CA TYR A 186 -15.89 4.02 0.77
C TYR A 186 -15.04 4.45 1.95
N PHE A 187 -13.78 4.08 1.92
CA PHE A 187 -12.72 4.56 2.80
C PHE A 187 -11.83 5.52 2.02
N ILE A 188 -11.36 6.55 2.67
CA ILE A 188 -10.50 7.58 2.10
C ILE A 188 -9.35 7.91 3.06
N GLY A 189 -8.21 8.24 2.51
CA GLY A 189 -7.03 8.70 3.25
C GLY A 189 -5.81 8.75 2.37
N ARG A 190 -4.72 9.29 2.91
CA ARG A 190 -3.41 9.09 2.29
C ARG A 190 -2.92 7.67 2.53
N ALA A 191 -1.98 7.21 1.73
CA ALA A 191 -1.27 5.95 1.95
C ALA A 191 -2.18 4.69 2.05
N MET A 192 -3.34 4.70 1.38
CA MET A 192 -4.06 3.46 1.12
C MET A 192 -3.22 2.54 0.24
N ASP A 193 -2.47 3.13 -0.66
CA ASP A 193 -1.33 2.57 -1.37
C ASP A 193 -0.11 2.49 -0.44
N ASN A 194 0.39 1.31 -0.06
CA ASN A 194 -0.34 0.03 -0.03
C ASN A 194 -0.48 -0.46 1.43
N ARG A 195 -0.68 0.52 2.35
CA ARG A 195 -0.90 0.25 3.77
C ARG A 195 -2.17 -0.57 3.99
N VAL A 196 -3.16 -0.46 3.07
CA VAL A 196 -4.33 -1.33 3.09
C VAL A 196 -3.94 -2.78 2.78
N GLY A 197 -2.97 -3.01 1.92
CA GLY A 197 -2.39 -4.33 1.67
C GLY A 197 -1.76 -4.91 2.91
N GLY A 198 -0.91 -4.13 3.60
CA GLY A 198 -0.33 -4.52 4.89
C GLY A 198 -1.39 -4.89 5.94
N PHE A 199 -2.51 -4.16 5.98
CA PHE A 199 -3.68 -4.53 6.77
C PHE A 199 -4.27 -5.87 6.32
N MET A 200 -4.49 -6.06 5.02
CA MET A 200 -5.14 -7.26 4.47
C MET A 200 -4.35 -8.53 4.76
N ILE A 201 -3.03 -8.53 4.60
CA ILE A 201 -2.19 -9.71 4.91
C ILE A 201 -2.17 -10.04 6.40
N ALA A 202 -2.20 -9.03 7.28
CA ALA A 202 -2.31 -9.25 8.72
C ALA A 202 -3.67 -9.88 9.09
N GLU A 203 -4.77 -9.47 8.44
CA GLU A 203 -6.09 -10.06 8.61
C GLU A 203 -6.16 -11.52 8.11
N VAL A 204 -5.43 -11.87 7.06
CA VAL A 204 -5.28 -13.27 6.63
C VAL A 204 -4.65 -14.12 7.74
N ALA A 205 -3.57 -13.64 8.37
CA ALA A 205 -2.95 -14.34 9.51
C ALA A 205 -3.92 -14.48 10.68
N ARG A 206 -4.67 -13.42 11.00
CA ARG A 206 -5.71 -13.46 12.04
C ARG A 206 -6.77 -14.54 11.75
N LEU A 207 -7.28 -14.60 10.53
CA LEU A 207 -8.28 -15.59 10.12
C LEU A 207 -7.73 -17.02 10.21
N ILE A 208 -6.49 -17.26 9.79
CA ILE A 208 -5.83 -18.57 9.91
C ILE A 208 -5.78 -19.00 11.37
N LYS A 209 -5.36 -18.13 12.27
CA LYS A 209 -5.29 -18.40 13.71
C LYS A 209 -6.66 -18.65 14.32
N GLN A 210 -7.63 -17.78 14.06
CA GLN A 210 -8.99 -17.86 14.63
C GLN A 210 -9.76 -19.09 14.14
N ASN A 211 -9.62 -19.44 12.86
CA ASN A 211 -10.26 -20.63 12.29
C ASN A 211 -9.47 -21.92 12.54
N LYS A 212 -8.32 -21.84 13.22
CA LYS A 212 -7.42 -22.98 13.48
C LYS A 212 -7.06 -23.72 12.19
N SER A 213 -6.86 -22.97 11.09
CA SER A 213 -6.51 -23.55 9.80
C SER A 213 -5.11 -24.15 9.86
N LYS A 214 -5.00 -25.43 9.49
CA LYS A 214 -3.71 -26.12 9.44
C LYS A 214 -3.09 -25.90 8.05
N LEU A 215 -1.87 -25.37 8.01
CA LEU A 215 -1.11 -25.18 6.78
C LEU A 215 -0.01 -26.24 6.68
N PRO A 216 0.14 -26.94 5.55
CA PRO A 216 1.21 -27.93 5.35
C PRO A 216 2.54 -27.30 4.94
N PHE A 217 2.74 -26.01 5.17
CA PHE A 217 3.92 -25.22 4.81
C PHE A 217 4.13 -24.07 5.79
N GLY A 218 5.28 -23.44 5.72
CA GLY A 218 5.56 -22.19 6.41
C GLY A 218 4.94 -21.01 5.68
N LEU A 219 4.07 -20.26 6.34
CA LEU A 219 3.49 -19.03 5.80
C LEU A 219 4.24 -17.81 6.34
N TYR A 220 4.82 -17.05 5.44
CA TYR A 220 5.52 -15.79 5.72
C TYR A 220 4.63 -14.63 5.31
N VAL A 221 4.19 -13.84 6.27
CA VAL A 221 3.40 -12.64 6.08
C VAL A 221 4.37 -11.47 6.07
N VAL A 222 4.60 -10.89 4.92
CA VAL A 222 5.67 -9.90 4.69
C VAL A 222 5.07 -8.52 4.48
N ASN A 223 5.47 -7.57 5.30
CA ASN A 223 5.16 -6.14 5.15
C ASN A 223 6.45 -5.44 4.72
N ALA A 224 6.68 -5.34 3.40
CA ALA A 224 7.93 -4.89 2.82
C ALA A 224 8.12 -3.37 2.94
N VAL A 225 9.36 -2.90 2.88
CA VAL A 225 9.71 -1.47 2.88
C VAL A 225 10.19 -1.03 1.50
N GLN A 226 10.11 0.28 1.22
CA GLN A 226 10.75 0.90 0.04
C GLN A 226 10.28 0.32 -1.32
N GLU A 227 9.00 -0.03 -1.42
CA GLU A 227 8.38 -0.38 -2.70
C GLU A 227 8.43 0.82 -3.65
N GLU A 228 8.01 1.98 -3.18
CA GLU A 228 7.77 3.25 -3.88
C GLU A 228 9.03 3.87 -4.52
N ILE A 229 10.20 3.29 -4.26
CA ILE A 229 11.49 3.68 -4.87
C ILE A 229 12.16 2.53 -5.65
N GLY A 230 11.38 1.50 -5.99
CA GLY A 230 11.80 0.42 -6.88
C GLY A 230 11.90 -0.94 -6.19
N LEU A 231 10.90 -1.36 -5.41
CA LEU A 231 10.65 -2.72 -4.92
C LEU A 231 11.77 -3.27 -4.00
N ARG A 232 12.46 -2.40 -3.24
CA ARG A 232 13.73 -2.77 -2.59
C ARG A 232 13.56 -3.76 -1.45
N GLY A 233 12.54 -3.59 -0.61
CA GLY A 233 12.24 -4.48 0.50
C GLY A 233 11.89 -5.88 0.03
N ALA A 234 11.03 -5.98 -0.99
CA ALA A 234 10.66 -7.25 -1.60
C ALA A 234 11.87 -7.97 -2.21
N GLU A 235 12.75 -7.25 -2.92
CA GLU A 235 13.98 -7.82 -3.47
C GLU A 235 14.88 -8.43 -2.38
N MET A 236 15.09 -7.72 -1.27
CA MET A 236 15.91 -8.19 -0.17
C MET A 236 15.29 -9.38 0.57
N ILE A 237 13.99 -9.30 0.86
CA ILE A 237 13.32 -10.32 1.66
C ILE A 237 13.07 -11.61 0.86
N ALA A 238 12.81 -11.51 -0.45
CA ALA A 238 12.67 -12.67 -1.32
C ALA A 238 13.97 -13.51 -1.37
N ARG A 239 15.12 -12.85 -1.44
CA ARG A 239 16.44 -13.51 -1.37
C ARG A 239 16.67 -14.19 -0.02
N ARG A 240 16.21 -13.59 1.07
CA ARG A 240 16.36 -14.14 2.43
C ARG A 240 15.45 -15.32 2.70
N ILE A 241 14.16 -15.19 2.36
CA ILE A 241 13.15 -16.23 2.62
C ILE A 241 13.28 -17.38 1.62
N LYS A 242 13.61 -17.10 0.36
CA LYS A 242 13.62 -18.06 -0.77
C LYS A 242 12.28 -18.80 -0.86
N PRO A 243 11.17 -18.10 -1.12
CA PRO A 243 9.85 -18.71 -1.13
C PRO A 243 9.67 -19.65 -2.32
N ASN A 244 8.82 -20.66 -2.14
CA ASN A 244 8.36 -21.55 -3.20
C ASN A 244 7.15 -20.97 -3.97
N ILE A 245 6.39 -20.09 -3.31
CA ILE A 245 5.24 -19.38 -3.88
C ILE A 245 5.16 -18.00 -3.23
N ALA A 246 4.83 -16.98 -4.02
CA ALA A 246 4.49 -15.64 -3.53
C ALA A 246 3.10 -15.20 -4.00
N ILE A 247 2.31 -14.67 -3.08
CA ILE A 247 1.03 -14.03 -3.33
C ILE A 247 1.17 -12.59 -2.86
N VAL A 248 1.28 -11.68 -3.81
CA VAL A 248 1.45 -10.25 -3.55
C VAL A 248 0.10 -9.56 -3.68
N THR A 249 -0.17 -8.61 -2.80
CA THR A 249 -1.32 -7.72 -2.94
C THR A 249 -0.86 -6.28 -3.03
N ASP A 250 -1.43 -5.56 -3.96
CA ASP A 250 -1.15 -4.16 -4.19
C ASP A 250 -2.41 -3.45 -4.69
N VAL A 251 -2.35 -2.15 -4.90
CA VAL A 251 -3.46 -1.38 -5.45
C VAL A 251 -3.47 -1.41 -6.98
N THR A 252 -4.59 -1.03 -7.57
CA THR A 252 -4.73 -0.82 -9.02
C THR A 252 -5.74 0.28 -9.31
N HIS A 253 -5.62 0.97 -10.46
CA HIS A 253 -6.51 2.08 -10.79
C HIS A 253 -7.96 1.65 -10.97
N ASP A 254 -8.89 2.31 -10.25
CA ASP A 254 -10.32 2.37 -10.66
C ASP A 254 -10.41 3.21 -11.92
N THR A 255 -10.94 2.66 -12.99
CA THR A 255 -11.03 3.31 -14.30
C THR A 255 -12.39 3.93 -14.58
N THR A 256 -13.24 4.06 -13.55
CA THR A 256 -14.58 4.64 -13.70
C THR A 256 -14.61 6.16 -13.50
N THR A 257 -13.51 6.76 -13.04
CA THR A 257 -13.40 8.20 -12.85
C THR A 257 -13.17 8.94 -14.19
N PRO A 258 -13.56 10.22 -14.31
CA PRO A 258 -13.30 11.00 -15.52
C PRO A 258 -11.83 11.03 -15.92
N MET A 259 -11.56 11.22 -17.20
CA MET A 259 -10.23 11.33 -17.82
C MET A 259 -9.39 10.04 -17.88
N ILE A 260 -9.91 8.89 -17.45
CA ILE A 260 -9.25 7.60 -17.62
C ILE A 260 -9.80 6.88 -18.84
N ASN A 261 -8.93 6.45 -19.75
CA ASN A 261 -9.29 5.72 -20.95
C ASN A 261 -9.31 4.20 -20.69
N LYS A 262 -10.48 3.61 -20.60
CA LYS A 262 -10.67 2.16 -20.35
C LYS A 262 -10.09 1.26 -21.44
N ILE A 263 -9.96 1.75 -22.69
CA ILE A 263 -9.34 0.98 -23.77
C ILE A 263 -7.85 0.75 -23.48
N ILE A 264 -7.21 1.70 -22.79
CA ILE A 264 -5.79 1.63 -22.45
C ILE A 264 -5.60 0.95 -21.09
N GLU A 265 -6.39 1.35 -20.08
CA GLU A 265 -6.17 0.97 -18.66
C GLU A 265 -6.96 -0.26 -18.21
N GLY A 266 -7.91 -0.75 -19.05
CA GLY A 266 -8.84 -1.83 -18.69
C GLY A 266 -10.11 -1.29 -18.02
N ASP A 267 -11.03 -2.18 -17.65
CA ASP A 267 -12.31 -1.84 -17.01
C ASP A 267 -12.35 -2.38 -15.58
N ILE A 268 -11.82 -1.62 -14.65
CA ILE A 268 -11.72 -1.93 -13.23
C ILE A 268 -12.52 -0.91 -12.43
N ALA A 269 -13.31 -1.38 -11.47
CA ALA A 269 -14.17 -0.51 -10.65
C ALA A 269 -14.12 -0.90 -9.17
N CYS A 270 -14.07 0.08 -8.29
CA CYS A 270 -14.29 -0.10 -6.86
C CYS A 270 -15.66 -0.70 -6.58
N GLY A 271 -15.74 -1.62 -5.61
CA GLY A 271 -16.97 -2.32 -5.22
C GLY A 271 -17.28 -3.57 -6.05
N LYS A 272 -16.41 -3.95 -7.00
CA LYS A 272 -16.59 -5.13 -7.87
C LYS A 272 -15.67 -6.30 -7.53
N GLY A 273 -14.91 -6.22 -6.47
CA GLY A 273 -13.94 -7.22 -6.02
C GLY A 273 -12.51 -6.92 -6.50
N PRO A 274 -11.52 -7.69 -6.00
CA PRO A 274 -10.13 -7.54 -6.41
C PRO A 274 -9.94 -7.80 -7.90
N ALA A 275 -8.86 -7.23 -8.46
CA ALA A 275 -8.44 -7.47 -9.82
C ALA A 275 -7.30 -8.49 -9.87
N LEU A 276 -7.44 -9.48 -10.75
CA LEU A 276 -6.39 -10.41 -11.13
C LEU A 276 -5.74 -9.95 -12.44
N ALA A 277 -4.43 -10.09 -12.55
CA ALA A 277 -3.69 -9.59 -13.69
C ALA A 277 -3.05 -10.71 -14.52
N TYR A 278 -3.08 -10.57 -15.83
CA TYR A 278 -2.16 -11.27 -16.74
C TYR A 278 -0.95 -10.38 -16.99
N ALA A 279 0.24 -10.85 -16.64
CA ALA A 279 1.50 -10.16 -16.85
C ALA A 279 2.66 -11.15 -16.99
N PRO A 280 3.81 -10.78 -17.56
CA PRO A 280 4.97 -11.69 -17.68
C PRO A 280 5.48 -12.23 -16.33
N ALA A 281 5.42 -11.44 -15.26
CA ALA A 281 5.82 -11.85 -13.92
C ALA A 281 4.79 -12.76 -13.23
N ILE A 282 3.56 -12.82 -13.72
CA ILE A 282 2.50 -13.61 -13.13
C ILE A 282 2.58 -15.06 -13.63
N HIS A 283 2.69 -16.01 -12.70
CA HIS A 283 2.75 -17.41 -13.01
C HIS A 283 1.36 -17.95 -13.39
N ASN A 284 1.16 -18.31 -14.67
CA ASN A 284 -0.17 -18.65 -15.24
C ASN A 284 -0.88 -19.79 -14.49
N LYS A 285 -0.18 -20.84 -14.08
CA LYS A 285 -0.81 -21.94 -13.33
C LYS A 285 -1.22 -21.55 -11.93
N LEU A 286 -0.45 -20.67 -11.28
CA LEU A 286 -0.83 -20.12 -9.97
C LEU A 286 -2.02 -19.15 -10.12
N LEU A 287 -2.03 -18.33 -11.17
CA LEU A 287 -3.18 -17.46 -11.49
C LEU A 287 -4.45 -18.30 -11.71
N SER A 288 -4.38 -19.36 -12.52
CA SER A 288 -5.52 -20.27 -12.74
C SER A 288 -5.97 -20.98 -11.45
N PHE A 289 -5.04 -21.28 -10.55
CA PHE A 289 -5.37 -21.81 -9.23
C PHE A 289 -6.17 -20.81 -8.39
N VAL A 290 -5.73 -19.54 -8.35
CA VAL A 290 -6.43 -18.45 -7.63
C VAL A 290 -7.81 -18.21 -8.22
N GLU A 291 -7.94 -18.18 -9.56
CA GLU A 291 -9.21 -18.07 -10.27
C GLU A 291 -10.17 -19.21 -9.88
N GLY A 292 -9.69 -20.46 -9.91
CA GLY A 292 -10.49 -21.61 -9.51
C GLY A 292 -10.95 -21.56 -8.04
N VAL A 293 -10.14 -20.98 -7.16
CA VAL A 293 -10.53 -20.71 -5.77
C VAL A 293 -11.62 -19.63 -5.72
N ALA A 294 -11.47 -18.53 -6.46
CA ALA A 294 -12.46 -17.46 -6.53
C ALA A 294 -13.81 -17.99 -6.98
N ASP A 295 -13.84 -18.76 -8.06
CA ASP A 295 -15.06 -19.39 -8.61
C ASP A 295 -15.72 -20.33 -7.61
N LYS A 296 -14.96 -21.27 -7.04
CA LYS A 296 -15.46 -22.23 -6.05
C LYS A 296 -16.04 -21.55 -4.80
N LYS A 297 -15.43 -20.44 -4.38
CA LYS A 297 -15.83 -19.68 -3.17
C LYS A 297 -16.79 -18.54 -3.49
N LYS A 298 -17.15 -18.36 -4.76
CA LYS A 298 -18.01 -17.26 -5.24
C LYS A 298 -17.54 -15.89 -4.77
N ILE A 299 -16.24 -15.63 -4.92
CA ILE A 299 -15.62 -14.35 -4.66
C ILE A 299 -15.56 -13.60 -5.99
N PRO A 300 -16.14 -12.39 -6.07
CA PRO A 300 -16.09 -11.62 -7.32
C PRO A 300 -14.65 -11.18 -7.59
N VAL A 301 -14.23 -11.30 -8.85
CA VAL A 301 -12.93 -10.83 -9.33
C VAL A 301 -13.09 -10.07 -10.63
N GLN A 302 -12.16 -9.17 -10.92
CA GLN A 302 -12.05 -8.41 -12.14
C GLN A 302 -10.74 -8.78 -12.84
N TRP A 303 -10.59 -8.43 -14.13
CA TRP A 303 -9.45 -8.84 -14.93
C TRP A 303 -8.77 -7.64 -15.58
N ARG A 304 -7.44 -7.67 -15.60
CA ARG A 304 -6.61 -6.69 -16.31
C ARG A 304 -5.39 -7.35 -16.95
N THR A 305 -4.72 -6.61 -17.82
CA THR A 305 -3.45 -7.03 -18.42
C THR A 305 -2.37 -5.98 -18.17
N LEU A 306 -1.13 -6.45 -18.00
CA LEU A 306 0.05 -5.62 -17.82
C LEU A 306 1.15 -6.09 -18.77
N SER A 307 1.79 -5.18 -19.50
CA SER A 307 2.58 -5.57 -20.69
C SER A 307 4.03 -5.99 -20.39
N ARG A 308 4.70 -5.37 -19.43
CA ARG A 308 6.14 -5.59 -19.18
C ARG A 308 6.42 -5.96 -17.73
N SER A 309 5.94 -5.16 -16.82
CA SER A 309 6.08 -5.32 -15.38
C SER A 309 4.72 -5.15 -14.73
N THR A 310 4.59 -5.62 -13.51
CA THR A 310 3.40 -5.35 -12.71
C THR A 310 3.45 -3.95 -12.10
N GLY A 311 4.65 -3.39 -11.94
CA GLY A 311 4.91 -2.16 -11.21
C GLY A 311 4.66 -2.32 -9.71
N THR A 312 4.79 -3.56 -9.18
CA THR A 312 4.55 -3.94 -7.78
C THR A 312 5.64 -4.90 -7.32
N ASP A 313 5.69 -5.16 -6.03
CA ASP A 313 6.63 -6.11 -5.41
C ASP A 313 6.56 -7.53 -6.00
N THR A 314 5.50 -7.86 -6.75
CA THR A 314 5.39 -9.13 -7.49
C THR A 314 6.57 -9.37 -8.43
N ASP A 315 7.05 -8.32 -9.11
CA ASP A 315 8.18 -8.43 -10.04
C ASP A 315 9.47 -8.88 -9.31
N SER A 316 9.69 -8.35 -8.10
CA SER A 316 10.84 -8.71 -7.28
C SER A 316 10.78 -10.15 -6.76
N PHE A 317 9.59 -10.63 -6.39
CA PHE A 317 9.43 -12.03 -6.00
C PHE A 317 9.56 -12.98 -7.18
N ALA A 318 8.89 -12.67 -8.30
CA ALA A 318 8.86 -13.54 -9.48
C ALA A 318 10.26 -13.86 -10.04
N TYR A 319 11.14 -12.86 -10.04
CA TYR A 319 12.48 -12.97 -10.61
C TYR A 319 13.58 -13.16 -9.55
N ALA A 320 13.22 -13.41 -8.28
CA ALA A 320 14.19 -13.70 -7.23
C ALA A 320 14.71 -15.15 -7.30
N ASN A 321 15.98 -15.35 -6.90
CA ASN A 321 16.64 -16.63 -6.82
C ASN A 321 16.58 -17.39 -8.18
N ASP A 322 15.98 -18.58 -8.21
CA ASP A 322 15.82 -19.42 -9.42
C ASP A 322 14.43 -19.21 -10.07
N GLY A 323 13.75 -18.13 -9.72
CA GLY A 323 12.37 -17.85 -10.08
C GLY A 323 11.37 -18.38 -9.05
N CYS A 324 10.41 -17.55 -8.68
CA CYS A 324 9.35 -17.90 -7.71
C CYS A 324 7.98 -17.75 -8.38
N PRO A 325 7.17 -18.83 -8.47
CA PRO A 325 5.79 -18.71 -8.90
C PRO A 325 5.05 -17.64 -8.10
N SER A 326 4.71 -16.54 -8.76
CA SER A 326 4.13 -15.36 -8.12
C SER A 326 2.78 -14.99 -8.74
N VAL A 327 1.87 -14.45 -7.94
CA VAL A 327 0.59 -13.91 -8.38
C VAL A 327 0.31 -12.59 -7.69
N LEU A 328 -0.32 -11.66 -8.42
CA LEU A 328 -0.77 -10.37 -7.92
C LEU A 328 -2.30 -10.38 -7.77
N ILE A 329 -2.77 -10.00 -6.59
CA ILE A 329 -4.18 -9.78 -6.28
C ILE A 329 -4.34 -8.30 -5.93
N SER A 330 -4.79 -7.49 -6.88
CA SER A 330 -4.85 -6.03 -6.71
C SER A 330 -6.19 -5.57 -6.17
N ILE A 331 -6.17 -4.52 -5.34
CA ILE A 331 -7.39 -3.85 -4.89
C ILE A 331 -7.64 -2.57 -5.69
N PRO A 332 -8.85 -2.34 -6.24
CA PRO A 332 -9.17 -1.11 -6.96
C PRO A 332 -9.07 0.12 -6.05
N LEU A 333 -8.37 1.14 -6.52
CA LEU A 333 -8.11 2.40 -5.82
C LEU A 333 -8.36 3.58 -6.76
N ARG A 334 -8.99 4.65 -6.26
CA ARG A 334 -9.10 5.94 -6.93
C ARG A 334 -8.07 6.90 -6.39
N TYR A 335 -7.59 7.80 -7.26
CA TYR A 335 -6.74 8.92 -6.87
C TYR A 335 -5.41 8.51 -6.23
N MET A 336 -4.82 7.42 -6.73
CA MET A 336 -3.51 6.90 -6.31
C MET A 336 -2.46 8.02 -6.25
N HIS A 337 -1.57 7.95 -5.26
CA HIS A 337 -0.51 8.94 -5.00
C HIS A 337 -1.02 10.35 -4.68
N THR A 338 -2.25 10.43 -4.14
CA THR A 338 -2.81 11.69 -3.64
C THR A 338 -3.10 11.61 -2.12
N THR A 339 -3.60 12.68 -1.55
CA THR A 339 -3.99 12.72 -0.13
C THR A 339 -5.39 12.15 0.11
N VAL A 340 -6.11 11.82 -0.96
CA VAL A 340 -7.51 11.39 -0.95
C VAL A 340 -7.71 10.07 -1.68
N GLU A 341 -6.76 9.17 -1.54
CA GLU A 341 -6.88 7.81 -2.07
C GLU A 341 -8.14 7.14 -1.52
N MET A 342 -8.92 6.56 -2.42
CA MET A 342 -10.25 6.07 -2.07
C MET A 342 -10.45 4.65 -2.58
N LEU A 343 -10.95 3.78 -1.70
CA LEU A 343 -11.26 2.38 -2.02
C LEU A 343 -12.56 1.91 -1.35
N HIS A 344 -13.07 0.78 -1.79
CA HIS A 344 -14.34 0.27 -1.31
C HIS A 344 -14.12 -0.88 -0.31
N ARG A 345 -14.79 -0.80 0.84
CA ARG A 345 -14.69 -1.79 1.92
C ARG A 345 -14.89 -3.23 1.47
N ASN A 346 -15.87 -3.48 0.58
CA ASN A 346 -16.14 -4.83 0.10
C ASN A 346 -14.97 -5.41 -0.72
N ASP A 347 -14.17 -4.57 -1.38
CA ASP A 347 -13.01 -5.04 -2.13
C ASP A 347 -11.91 -5.49 -1.17
N ILE A 348 -11.71 -4.77 -0.06
CA ILE A 348 -10.81 -5.20 1.03
C ILE A 348 -11.27 -6.57 1.56
N GLU A 349 -12.55 -6.71 1.90
CA GLU A 349 -13.10 -7.97 2.44
C GLU A 349 -12.94 -9.13 1.45
N ASN A 350 -13.22 -8.90 0.16
CA ASN A 350 -13.08 -9.92 -0.88
C ASN A 350 -11.61 -10.27 -1.16
N THR A 351 -10.69 -9.31 -1.09
CA THR A 351 -9.24 -9.55 -1.23
C THR A 351 -8.72 -10.40 -0.07
N ILE A 352 -9.06 -10.06 1.17
CA ILE A 352 -8.71 -10.88 2.35
C ILE A 352 -9.26 -12.29 2.22
N ARG A 353 -10.54 -12.44 1.82
CA ARG A 353 -11.15 -13.75 1.62
C ARG A 353 -10.44 -14.54 0.51
N LEU A 354 -10.16 -13.93 -0.62
CA LEU A 354 -9.47 -14.60 -1.72
C LEU A 354 -8.07 -15.08 -1.32
N MET A 355 -7.29 -14.23 -0.66
CA MET A 355 -5.98 -14.63 -0.15
C MET A 355 -6.08 -15.76 0.88
N TYR A 356 -6.99 -15.65 1.86
CA TYR A 356 -7.21 -16.66 2.89
C TYR A 356 -7.61 -18.02 2.29
N GLU A 357 -8.58 -18.03 1.37
CA GLU A 357 -9.06 -19.25 0.72
C GLU A 357 -7.97 -19.85 -0.22
N THR A 358 -7.19 -19.01 -0.89
CA THR A 358 -6.05 -19.44 -1.70
C THR A 358 -4.99 -20.11 -0.83
N VAL A 359 -4.54 -19.42 0.24
CA VAL A 359 -3.53 -19.96 1.16
C VAL A 359 -3.98 -21.28 1.79
N THR A 360 -5.23 -21.37 2.23
CA THR A 360 -5.75 -22.61 2.86
C THR A 360 -6.00 -23.75 1.89
N ALA A 361 -6.12 -23.48 0.58
CA ALA A 361 -6.26 -24.49 -0.46
C ALA A 361 -4.92 -24.97 -1.05
N LEU A 362 -3.85 -24.18 -0.88
CA LEU A 362 -2.50 -24.55 -1.36
C LEU A 362 -1.90 -25.73 -0.58
N THR A 363 -1.13 -26.53 -1.29
CA THR A 363 -0.30 -27.61 -0.71
C THR A 363 1.06 -27.66 -1.40
N PRO A 364 2.08 -28.26 -0.78
CA PRO A 364 3.36 -28.51 -1.46
C PRO A 364 3.26 -29.36 -2.73
N ALA A 365 2.16 -30.14 -2.87
CA ALA A 365 1.87 -30.96 -4.05
C ALA A 365 1.14 -30.20 -5.16
N THR A 366 0.76 -28.92 -4.96
CA THR A 366 0.14 -28.10 -6.00
C THR A 366 1.07 -27.99 -7.21
N ASN A 367 0.63 -28.54 -8.36
CA ASN A 367 1.47 -28.59 -9.57
C ASN A 367 1.51 -27.24 -10.28
N LEU A 368 2.63 -26.54 -10.13
CA LEU A 368 2.92 -25.27 -10.79
C LEU A 368 3.97 -25.39 -11.91
N ARG A 369 4.39 -26.59 -12.32
CA ARG A 369 5.34 -26.77 -13.42
C ARG A 369 4.66 -26.49 -14.76
N TYR A 370 5.33 -25.73 -15.63
CA TYR A 370 4.86 -25.51 -17.00
C TYR A 370 5.02 -26.75 -17.89
N LEU A 371 6.10 -27.48 -17.68
CA LEU A 371 6.51 -28.68 -18.45
C LEU A 371 6.71 -29.88 -17.52
#